data_7b6ad662803ae97efa2dc6e983304a2d
#
_entry.id   7b6ad662803ae97efa2dc6e983304a2d
#
_cell.length_a   1.000
_cell.length_b   1.000
_cell.length_c   1.000
_cell.angle_alpha   90.00
_cell.angle_beta   90.00
_cell.angle_gamma   90.00
#
_symmetry.space_group_name_H-M   'P 1'
#
loop_
_entity.id
_entity.type
_entity.pdbx_description
1 polymer ?
#
loop_
_entity_poly.entity_id
_entity_poly.type
_entity_poly.pdbx_seq_one_letter_code
_entity_poly.pdbx_strand_id
1 'polypeptide(L)'
;MLKHTFVSILGLIIAILAGLALSKADQTQYANVLNHAGIADDAFVYHTKSTKKVNQAVTQLEQTGLKDYQVQFALDKTTSMVFAEGEYTSLPIDSGHFFTSADFKSSLPVAVVGANAAANLYQAGDQSYLPLKGHYVAVVGTVKTNQGIRLNDHIFLNASTDSKLVNPQLKDVEIFVDGIDESDVHTFTRIFGAKPHHMTVATTQSHRSWTALYGVWVLAIVGTAILMVAVALLATLVSPHAQVGGLDSPLRNRYVWGMGTSFLPGMGIAIVLGAVIAWWQFYINNYFRLILVEAGLLGVFILATQVFMHLRLRKEEQ
;
A
#
# COMPACT_ATOMS: atom_id res chain seq x y z
N MET A 1 -24.91 16.02 29.34
CA MET A 1 -25.02 14.94 28.35
C MET A 1 -24.95 15.45 26.91
N LEU A 2 -25.83 16.33 26.44
CA LEU A 2 -25.87 16.81 25.05
C LEU A 2 -24.52 17.35 24.53
N LYS A 3 -23.78 18.09 25.35
CA LYS A 3 -22.47 18.67 24.98
C LYS A 3 -21.38 17.63 24.76
N HIS A 4 -21.31 16.59 25.58
CA HIS A 4 -20.34 15.48 25.39
C HIS A 4 -20.67 14.68 24.14
N THR A 5 -21.95 14.39 23.88
CA THR A 5 -22.41 13.71 22.69
C THR A 5 -22.03 14.47 21.42
N PHE A 6 -22.19 15.80 21.41
CA PHE A 6 -21.81 16.64 20.27
C PHE A 6 -20.30 16.57 19.97
N VAL A 7 -19.45 16.68 20.99
CA VAL A 7 -17.98 16.54 20.84
C VAL A 7 -17.61 15.15 20.33
N SER A 8 -18.26 14.09 20.84
CA SER A 8 -18.01 12.73 20.40
C SER A 8 -18.43 12.49 18.94
N ILE A 9 -19.55 13.07 18.49
CA ILE A 9 -19.98 12.99 17.08
C ILE A 9 -18.95 13.66 16.16
N LEU A 10 -18.41 14.83 16.52
CA LEU A 10 -17.35 15.46 15.74
C LEU A 10 -16.08 14.58 15.70
N GLY A 11 -15.72 13.96 16.83
CA GLY A 11 -14.60 13.00 16.87
C GLY A 11 -14.81 11.80 15.96
N LEU A 12 -16.03 11.25 15.94
CA LEU A 12 -16.41 10.16 15.04
C LEU A 12 -16.24 10.55 13.55
N ILE A 13 -16.71 11.73 13.18
CA ILE A 13 -16.59 12.24 11.81
C ILE A 13 -15.10 12.37 11.42
N ILE A 14 -14.27 12.90 12.31
CA ILE A 14 -12.83 13.08 12.06
C ILE A 14 -12.14 11.71 11.92
N ALA A 15 -12.47 10.73 12.75
CA ALA A 15 -11.95 9.36 12.63
C ALA A 15 -12.32 8.74 11.27
N ILE A 16 -13.56 8.85 10.84
CA ILE A 16 -13.99 8.37 9.51
C ILE A 16 -13.21 9.09 8.38
N LEU A 17 -13.00 10.40 8.49
CA LEU A 17 -12.21 11.17 7.51
C LEU A 17 -10.73 10.72 7.48
N ALA A 18 -10.15 10.42 8.62
CA ALA A 18 -8.78 9.88 8.69
C ALA A 18 -8.69 8.50 8.03
N GLY A 19 -9.66 7.62 8.29
CA GLY A 19 -9.76 6.32 7.62
C GLY A 19 -9.94 6.45 6.10
N LEU A 20 -10.76 7.41 5.65
CA LEU A 20 -10.93 7.70 4.22
C LEU A 20 -9.63 8.20 3.57
N ALA A 21 -8.87 9.06 4.25
CA ALA A 21 -7.58 9.55 3.76
C ALA A 21 -6.58 8.39 3.60
N LEU A 22 -6.48 7.49 4.58
CA LEU A 22 -5.65 6.29 4.50
C LEU A 22 -6.07 5.37 3.35
N SER A 23 -7.37 5.11 3.21
CA SER A 23 -7.90 4.29 2.12
C SER A 23 -7.54 4.85 0.75
N LYS A 24 -7.64 6.17 0.57
CA LYS A 24 -7.25 6.81 -0.69
C LYS A 24 -5.76 6.69 -0.97
N ALA A 25 -4.91 6.77 0.06
CA ALA A 25 -3.48 6.55 -0.08
C ALA A 25 -3.19 5.11 -0.54
N ASP A 26 -3.80 4.12 0.12
CA ASP A 26 -3.63 2.70 -0.23
C ASP A 26 -4.16 2.39 -1.64
N GLN A 27 -5.31 2.94 -2.03
CA GLN A 27 -5.86 2.79 -3.39
C GLN A 27 -4.93 3.39 -4.45
N THR A 28 -4.29 4.54 -4.17
CA THR A 28 -3.35 5.17 -5.09
C THR A 28 -2.08 4.33 -5.24
N GLN A 29 -1.55 3.81 -4.14
CA GLN A 29 -0.40 2.92 -4.15
C GLN A 29 -0.71 1.64 -4.95
N TYR A 30 -1.87 1.02 -4.71
CA TYR A 30 -2.30 -0.15 -5.45
C TYR A 30 -2.48 0.13 -6.95
N ALA A 31 -3.07 1.28 -7.32
CA ALA A 31 -3.19 1.68 -8.73
C ALA A 31 -1.82 1.86 -9.41
N ASN A 32 -0.80 2.36 -8.69
CA ASN A 32 0.56 2.46 -9.21
C ASN A 32 1.14 1.07 -9.50
N VAL A 33 1.00 0.13 -8.56
CA VAL A 33 1.43 -1.27 -8.76
C VAL A 33 0.76 -1.88 -10.01
N LEU A 34 -0.55 -1.65 -10.19
CA LEU A 34 -1.27 -2.13 -11.38
C LEU A 34 -0.75 -1.48 -12.69
N ASN A 35 -0.40 -0.20 -12.65
CA ASN A 35 0.16 0.50 -13.80
C ASN A 35 1.58 0.02 -14.16
N HIS A 36 2.29 -0.57 -13.23
CA HIS A 36 3.63 -1.18 -13.41
C HIS A 36 3.56 -2.71 -13.55
N ALA A 37 2.43 -3.23 -14.00
CA ALA A 37 2.22 -4.67 -14.24
C ALA A 37 2.52 -5.55 -13.01
N GLY A 38 2.17 -5.07 -11.82
CA GLY A 38 2.33 -5.80 -10.56
C GLY A 38 3.66 -5.59 -9.85
N ILE A 39 4.45 -4.60 -10.27
CA ILE A 39 5.71 -4.20 -9.62
C ILE A 39 5.45 -2.97 -8.74
N ALA A 40 5.94 -2.98 -7.51
CA ALA A 40 5.85 -1.87 -6.59
C ALA A 40 6.81 -0.72 -6.97
N ASP A 41 6.50 0.51 -6.52
CA ASP A 41 7.29 1.70 -6.85
C ASP A 41 8.68 1.72 -6.20
N ASP A 42 8.92 0.88 -5.18
CA ASP A 42 10.18 0.71 -4.46
C ASP A 42 11.01 -0.48 -4.96
N ALA A 43 10.56 -1.17 -6.00
CA ALA A 43 11.27 -2.28 -6.59
C ALA A 43 12.67 -1.90 -7.11
N PHE A 44 13.56 -2.89 -7.14
CA PHE A 44 14.91 -2.74 -7.67
C PHE A 44 14.94 -3.10 -9.16
N VAL A 45 15.60 -2.28 -9.95
CA VAL A 45 15.79 -2.48 -11.39
C VAL A 45 17.26 -2.83 -11.69
N TYR A 46 17.47 -3.86 -12.48
CA TYR A 46 18.79 -4.29 -12.91
C TYR A 46 18.92 -4.21 -14.43
N HIS A 47 19.90 -3.47 -14.89
CA HIS A 47 20.35 -3.48 -16.29
C HIS A 47 21.69 -4.16 -16.35
N THR A 48 21.76 -5.32 -17.01
CA THR A 48 22.96 -6.14 -17.05
C THR A 48 23.49 -6.32 -18.47
N LYS A 49 24.79 -6.55 -18.60
CA LYS A 49 25.44 -6.96 -19.86
C LYS A 49 25.65 -8.47 -19.92
N SER A 50 25.12 -9.22 -18.96
CA SER A 50 25.31 -10.68 -18.88
C SER A 50 24.61 -11.40 -20.03
N THR A 51 25.33 -12.32 -20.66
CA THR A 51 24.79 -13.23 -21.69
C THR A 51 24.13 -14.48 -21.11
N LYS A 52 24.09 -14.60 -19.76
CA LYS A 52 23.36 -15.65 -19.05
C LYS A 52 21.90 -15.61 -19.47
N LYS A 53 21.28 -16.77 -19.62
CA LYS A 53 19.87 -16.89 -19.98
C LYS A 53 18.96 -16.76 -18.74
N VAL A 54 17.70 -16.38 -18.95
CA VAL A 54 16.72 -16.23 -17.86
C VAL A 54 16.56 -17.52 -17.05
N ASN A 55 16.45 -18.70 -17.70
CA ASN A 55 16.31 -19.97 -16.98
C ASN A 55 17.51 -20.28 -16.07
N GLN A 56 18.74 -19.90 -16.45
CA GLN A 56 19.92 -20.05 -15.60
C GLN A 56 19.88 -19.11 -14.39
N ALA A 57 19.34 -17.92 -14.57
CA ALA A 57 19.12 -16.99 -13.45
C ALA A 57 18.04 -17.53 -12.50
N VAL A 58 16.93 -18.04 -13.03
CA VAL A 58 15.86 -18.67 -12.23
C VAL A 58 16.39 -19.84 -11.43
N THR A 59 17.21 -20.72 -12.03
CA THR A 59 17.87 -21.82 -11.29
C THR A 59 18.71 -21.32 -10.11
N GLN A 60 19.40 -20.19 -10.28
CA GLN A 60 20.17 -19.60 -9.19
C GLN A 60 19.27 -18.94 -8.14
N LEU A 61 18.14 -18.34 -8.52
CA LEU A 61 17.16 -17.75 -7.63
C LEU A 61 16.52 -18.84 -6.73
N GLU A 62 16.12 -19.97 -7.30
CA GLU A 62 15.59 -21.12 -6.52
C GLU A 62 16.58 -21.64 -5.47
N GLN A 63 17.88 -21.55 -5.75
CA GLN A 63 18.93 -22.00 -4.84
C GLN A 63 19.23 -21.01 -3.70
N THR A 64 18.71 -19.79 -3.73
CA THR A 64 18.97 -18.78 -2.68
C THR A 64 18.29 -19.09 -1.36
N GLY A 65 17.17 -19.81 -1.38
CA GLY A 65 16.31 -20.04 -0.22
C GLY A 65 15.56 -18.79 0.27
N LEU A 66 15.69 -17.65 -0.43
CA LEU A 66 14.91 -16.44 -0.16
C LEU A 66 13.44 -16.68 -0.49
N LYS A 67 12.55 -15.97 0.20
CA LYS A 67 11.10 -16.06 0.03
C LYS A 67 10.49 -14.67 -0.04
N ASP A 68 9.23 -14.64 -0.45
CA ASP A 68 8.38 -13.45 -0.47
C ASP A 68 8.90 -12.37 -1.42
N TYR A 69 9.37 -12.80 -2.59
CA TYR A 69 9.84 -11.90 -3.65
C TYR A 69 9.32 -12.32 -5.03
N GLN A 70 9.31 -11.37 -5.93
CA GLN A 70 8.97 -11.53 -7.34
C GLN A 70 10.06 -10.94 -8.23
N VAL A 71 10.39 -11.64 -9.31
CA VAL A 71 11.27 -11.15 -10.36
C VAL A 71 10.50 -11.11 -11.67
N GLN A 72 10.49 -9.96 -12.33
CA GLN A 72 9.96 -9.82 -13.68
C GLN A 72 11.09 -9.50 -14.65
N PHE A 73 11.13 -10.28 -15.72
CA PHE A 73 12.03 -10.08 -16.87
C PHE A 73 11.19 -9.50 -18.00
N ALA A 74 11.20 -8.17 -18.17
CA ALA A 74 10.43 -7.50 -19.21
C ALA A 74 11.06 -7.76 -20.59
N LEU A 75 10.31 -8.44 -21.44
CA LEU A 75 10.70 -8.74 -22.82
C LEU A 75 10.44 -7.53 -23.72
N ASP A 76 9.31 -6.88 -23.49
CA ASP A 76 8.87 -5.65 -24.14
C ASP A 76 7.92 -4.87 -23.23
N LYS A 77 7.25 -3.85 -23.76
CA LYS A 77 6.36 -2.97 -22.97
C LYS A 77 5.11 -3.65 -22.42
N THR A 78 4.73 -4.78 -22.99
CA THR A 78 3.48 -5.48 -22.72
C THR A 78 3.67 -6.96 -22.39
N THR A 79 4.90 -7.46 -22.42
CA THR A 79 5.19 -8.88 -22.18
C THR A 79 6.32 -9.03 -21.17
N SER A 80 6.07 -9.79 -20.11
CA SER A 80 7.07 -10.11 -19.09
C SER A 80 7.09 -11.59 -18.78
N MET A 81 8.27 -12.11 -18.45
CA MET A 81 8.39 -13.40 -17.77
C MET A 81 8.46 -13.16 -16.27
N VAL A 82 7.73 -13.95 -15.50
CA VAL A 82 7.62 -13.81 -14.05
C VAL A 82 8.16 -15.05 -13.36
N PHE A 83 8.96 -14.85 -12.33
CA PHE A 83 9.33 -15.84 -11.33
C PHE A 83 9.04 -15.28 -9.94
N ALA A 84 8.49 -16.09 -9.05
CA ALA A 84 8.25 -15.69 -7.66
C ALA A 84 8.41 -16.88 -6.71
N GLU A 85 8.77 -16.59 -5.47
CA GLU A 85 8.88 -17.57 -4.38
C GLU A 85 8.22 -16.98 -3.13
N GLY A 86 7.32 -17.75 -2.49
CA GLY A 86 6.57 -17.31 -1.31
C GLY A 86 5.37 -16.44 -1.63
N GLU A 87 5.10 -15.45 -0.78
CA GLU A 87 4.03 -14.48 -0.98
C GLU A 87 4.52 -13.31 -1.84
N TYR A 88 3.75 -12.91 -2.84
CA TYR A 88 4.08 -11.80 -3.74
C TYR A 88 2.81 -11.04 -4.12
N THR A 89 2.97 -9.89 -4.78
CA THR A 89 1.86 -9.00 -5.12
C THR A 89 0.79 -9.69 -5.94
N SER A 90 -0.42 -9.80 -5.39
CA SER A 90 -1.57 -10.36 -6.09
C SER A 90 -2.15 -9.35 -7.08
N LEU A 91 -2.30 -9.77 -8.32
CA LEU A 91 -3.00 -9.02 -9.37
C LEU A 91 -4.50 -9.32 -9.34
N PRO A 92 -5.36 -8.39 -9.81
CA PRO A 92 -6.81 -8.60 -9.88
C PRO A 92 -7.14 -9.63 -10.97
N ILE A 93 -7.48 -10.84 -10.55
CA ILE A 93 -7.83 -11.95 -11.43
C ILE A 93 -9.33 -11.84 -11.79
N ASP A 94 -9.62 -11.86 -13.09
CA ASP A 94 -10.99 -11.90 -13.65
C ASP A 94 -11.46 -13.36 -13.81
N SER A 95 -10.57 -14.24 -14.28
CA SER A 95 -10.85 -15.68 -14.38
C SER A 95 -9.57 -16.50 -14.21
N GLY A 96 -9.68 -17.76 -13.75
CA GLY A 96 -8.56 -18.63 -13.50
C GLY A 96 -7.74 -18.22 -12.27
N HIS A 97 -6.41 -18.28 -12.35
CA HIS A 97 -5.51 -17.91 -11.26
C HIS A 97 -4.23 -17.25 -11.80
N PHE A 98 -3.52 -16.50 -10.96
CA PHE A 98 -2.13 -16.09 -11.23
C PHE A 98 -1.20 -17.29 -11.00
N PHE A 99 0.07 -17.17 -11.40
CA PHE A 99 1.01 -18.27 -11.29
C PHE A 99 1.09 -18.81 -9.85
N THR A 100 1.21 -20.12 -9.76
CA THR A 100 1.46 -20.85 -8.51
C THR A 100 2.91 -21.37 -8.50
N SER A 101 3.39 -21.81 -7.34
CA SER A 101 4.72 -22.44 -7.23
C SER A 101 4.88 -23.65 -8.17
N ALA A 102 3.79 -24.33 -8.52
CA ALA A 102 3.81 -25.44 -9.49
C ALA A 102 4.06 -24.95 -10.93
N ASP A 103 3.52 -23.79 -11.29
CA ASP A 103 3.72 -23.20 -12.61
C ASP A 103 5.16 -22.78 -12.84
N PHE A 104 5.85 -22.28 -11.80
CA PHE A 104 7.27 -21.92 -11.89
C PHE A 104 8.20 -23.15 -12.03
N LYS A 105 7.78 -24.29 -11.51
CA LYS A 105 8.52 -25.57 -11.63
C LYS A 105 8.15 -26.37 -12.88
N SER A 106 7.12 -25.91 -13.61
CA SER A 106 6.68 -26.60 -14.83
C SER A 106 7.65 -26.39 -15.98
N SER A 107 7.91 -27.46 -16.73
CA SER A 107 8.62 -27.38 -18.02
C SER A 107 7.76 -26.85 -19.16
N LEU A 108 6.43 -26.83 -18.98
CA LEU A 108 5.48 -26.26 -19.93
C LEU A 108 5.29 -24.77 -19.66
N PRO A 109 5.38 -23.94 -20.69
CA PRO A 109 5.06 -22.54 -20.55
C PRO A 109 3.55 -22.34 -20.35
N VAL A 110 3.20 -21.50 -19.40
CA VAL A 110 1.83 -21.05 -19.15
C VAL A 110 1.78 -19.53 -19.16
N ALA A 111 0.62 -18.96 -19.45
CA ALA A 111 0.43 -17.53 -19.54
C ALA A 111 -0.71 -17.05 -18.65
N VAL A 112 -0.57 -15.84 -18.12
CA VAL A 112 -1.67 -15.02 -17.59
C VAL A 112 -1.76 -13.77 -18.47
N VAL A 113 -2.95 -13.43 -18.92
CA VAL A 113 -3.12 -12.37 -19.92
C VAL A 113 -4.06 -11.28 -19.41
N GLY A 114 -3.80 -10.04 -19.79
CA GLY A 114 -4.71 -8.91 -19.56
C GLY A 114 -5.99 -9.04 -20.40
N ALA A 115 -7.07 -8.44 -19.93
CA ALA A 115 -8.39 -8.55 -20.54
C ALA A 115 -8.42 -8.16 -22.03
N ASN A 116 -7.65 -7.15 -22.44
CA ASN A 116 -7.57 -6.74 -23.85
C ASN A 116 -6.76 -7.75 -24.68
N ALA A 117 -5.68 -8.29 -24.13
CA ALA A 117 -4.88 -9.33 -24.78
C ALA A 117 -5.66 -10.64 -24.93
N ALA A 118 -6.59 -10.92 -24.02
CA ALA A 118 -7.46 -12.09 -24.04
C ALA A 118 -8.39 -12.14 -25.27
N ALA A 119 -8.68 -11.00 -25.90
CA ALA A 119 -9.51 -10.94 -27.11
C ALA A 119 -8.90 -11.67 -28.32
N ASN A 120 -7.58 -11.89 -28.33
CA ASN A 120 -6.84 -12.49 -29.44
C ASN A 120 -6.40 -13.93 -29.16
N LEU A 121 -6.97 -14.60 -28.15
CA LEU A 121 -6.63 -15.97 -27.80
C LEU A 121 -7.31 -16.99 -28.75
N TYR A 122 -6.59 -18.07 -28.99
CA TYR A 122 -7.19 -19.24 -29.63
C TYR A 122 -7.98 -20.06 -28.60
N GLN A 123 -9.22 -20.41 -28.90
CA GLN A 123 -10.07 -21.21 -28.04
C GLN A 123 -10.14 -22.66 -28.55
N ALA A 124 -9.89 -23.62 -27.65
CA ALA A 124 -10.08 -25.03 -27.93
C ALA A 124 -10.83 -25.69 -26.75
N GLY A 125 -12.14 -25.91 -26.93
CA GLY A 125 -13.04 -26.29 -25.83
C GLY A 125 -13.07 -25.21 -24.76
N ASP A 126 -12.90 -25.59 -23.50
CA ASP A 126 -12.91 -24.69 -22.36
C ASP A 126 -11.53 -24.04 -22.07
N GLN A 127 -10.51 -24.35 -22.90
CA GLN A 127 -9.16 -23.87 -22.69
C GLN A 127 -8.79 -22.78 -23.71
N SER A 128 -8.23 -21.68 -23.22
CA SER A 128 -7.67 -20.61 -24.03
C SER A 128 -6.17 -20.79 -24.22
N TYR A 129 -5.69 -20.42 -25.39
CA TYR A 129 -4.27 -20.52 -25.75
C TYR A 129 -3.77 -19.21 -26.35
N LEU A 130 -2.59 -18.80 -25.91
CA LEU A 130 -1.84 -17.68 -26.47
C LEU A 130 -0.95 -18.20 -27.63
N PRO A 131 -1.16 -17.74 -28.87
CA PRO A 131 -0.22 -18.06 -29.96
C PRO A 131 1.08 -17.27 -29.76
N LEU A 132 2.20 -17.99 -29.59
CA LEU A 132 3.51 -17.40 -29.31
C LEU A 132 4.60 -18.17 -30.11
N LYS A 133 5.31 -17.48 -30.98
CA LYS A 133 6.41 -18.05 -31.79
C LYS A 133 6.06 -19.37 -32.47
N GLY A 134 4.86 -19.51 -33.01
CA GLY A 134 4.40 -20.72 -33.68
C GLY A 134 3.95 -21.85 -32.75
N HIS A 135 3.89 -21.61 -31.46
CA HIS A 135 3.39 -22.54 -30.45
C HIS A 135 2.14 -21.98 -29.78
N TYR A 136 1.38 -22.84 -29.13
CA TYR A 136 0.22 -22.47 -28.32
C TYR A 136 0.56 -22.62 -26.82
N VAL A 137 0.56 -21.52 -26.09
CA VAL A 137 0.81 -21.49 -24.65
C VAL A 137 -0.52 -21.47 -23.92
N ALA A 138 -0.73 -22.38 -22.99
CA ALA A 138 -1.97 -22.45 -22.21
C ALA A 138 -2.13 -21.20 -21.34
N VAL A 139 -3.31 -20.60 -21.36
CA VAL A 139 -3.66 -19.46 -20.51
C VAL A 139 -4.32 -20.00 -19.26
N VAL A 140 -3.70 -19.75 -18.09
CA VAL A 140 -4.19 -20.24 -16.79
C VAL A 140 -5.02 -19.20 -16.05
N GLY A 141 -4.95 -17.94 -16.48
CA GLY A 141 -5.78 -16.88 -15.91
C GLY A 141 -5.83 -15.62 -16.74
N THR A 142 -6.82 -14.79 -16.45
CA THR A 142 -6.93 -13.45 -17.02
C THR A 142 -6.95 -12.40 -15.91
N VAL A 143 -6.28 -11.28 -16.14
CA VAL A 143 -6.28 -10.12 -15.24
C VAL A 143 -7.10 -9.00 -15.85
N LYS A 144 -7.87 -8.30 -15.01
CA LYS A 144 -8.69 -7.18 -15.43
C LYS A 144 -8.74 -6.11 -14.36
N THR A 145 -8.58 -4.88 -14.78
CA THR A 145 -8.69 -3.74 -13.88
C THR A 145 -9.31 -2.54 -14.58
N ASN A 146 -10.06 -1.74 -13.81
CA ASN A 146 -10.60 -0.47 -14.27
C ASN A 146 -9.64 0.70 -14.02
N GLN A 147 -8.55 0.48 -13.27
CA GLN A 147 -7.63 1.52 -12.81
C GLN A 147 -6.25 1.49 -13.49
N GLY A 148 -5.84 0.38 -14.07
CA GLY A 148 -4.54 0.19 -14.69
C GLY A 148 -4.67 -0.25 -16.14
N ILE A 149 -4.85 0.67 -17.09
CA ILE A 149 -5.08 0.35 -18.51
C ILE A 149 -3.95 -0.54 -19.07
N ARG A 150 -2.70 -0.30 -18.68
CA ARG A 150 -1.54 -1.07 -19.15
C ARG A 150 -1.59 -2.54 -18.74
N LEU A 151 -2.13 -2.86 -17.57
CA LEU A 151 -2.26 -4.24 -17.10
C LEU A 151 -3.20 -5.04 -18.00
N ASN A 152 -4.25 -4.40 -18.53
CA ASN A 152 -5.21 -5.07 -19.42
C ASN A 152 -4.61 -5.48 -20.77
N ASP A 153 -3.50 -4.87 -21.19
CA ASP A 153 -2.77 -5.21 -22.41
C ASP A 153 -1.57 -6.15 -22.14
N HIS A 154 -1.28 -6.44 -20.88
CA HIS A 154 -0.06 -7.13 -20.49
C HIS A 154 -0.20 -8.66 -20.61
N ILE A 155 0.89 -9.31 -20.96
CA ILE A 155 1.03 -10.76 -21.06
C ILE A 155 2.13 -11.17 -20.09
N PHE A 156 1.79 -12.03 -19.15
CA PHE A 156 2.74 -12.66 -18.25
C PHE A 156 2.99 -14.09 -18.68
N LEU A 157 4.26 -14.50 -18.73
CA LEU A 157 4.69 -15.86 -18.96
C LEU A 157 5.40 -16.37 -17.70
N ASN A 158 5.24 -17.62 -17.34
CA ASN A 158 6.01 -18.19 -16.25
C ASN A 158 7.49 -18.31 -16.66
N ALA A 159 8.39 -17.86 -15.78
CA ALA A 159 9.82 -18.14 -15.92
C ALA A 159 10.14 -19.40 -15.11
N SER A 160 10.59 -20.47 -15.78
CA SER A 160 10.99 -21.71 -15.13
C SER A 160 12.41 -22.11 -15.53
N THR A 161 13.02 -22.99 -14.75
CA THR A 161 14.36 -23.55 -15.00
C THR A 161 14.43 -24.28 -16.36
N ASP A 162 13.34 -24.87 -16.79
CA ASP A 162 13.23 -25.67 -18.01
C ASP A 162 12.62 -24.92 -19.20
N SER A 163 12.40 -23.60 -19.08
CA SER A 163 11.80 -22.81 -20.15
C SER A 163 12.64 -22.87 -21.44
N LYS A 164 12.05 -23.41 -22.49
CA LYS A 164 12.70 -23.56 -23.81
C LYS A 164 12.13 -22.63 -24.88
N LEU A 165 10.84 -22.30 -24.79
CA LEU A 165 10.14 -21.51 -25.80
C LEU A 165 10.54 -20.02 -25.76
N VAL A 166 10.62 -19.46 -24.57
CA VAL A 166 11.04 -18.07 -24.33
C VAL A 166 12.17 -18.10 -23.29
N ASN A 167 13.39 -17.85 -23.72
CA ASN A 167 14.56 -17.88 -22.86
C ASN A 167 15.62 -16.88 -23.34
N PRO A 168 15.35 -15.57 -23.20
CA PRO A 168 16.25 -14.52 -23.63
C PRO A 168 17.51 -14.47 -22.77
N GLN A 169 18.51 -13.74 -23.24
CA GLN A 169 19.68 -13.40 -22.43
C GLN A 169 19.30 -12.24 -21.48
N LEU A 170 19.90 -12.20 -20.30
CA LEU A 170 19.63 -11.16 -19.31
C LEU A 170 19.95 -9.75 -19.81
N LYS A 171 20.91 -9.61 -20.73
CA LYS A 171 21.24 -8.32 -21.35
C LYS A 171 20.15 -7.76 -22.26
N ASP A 172 19.24 -8.63 -22.73
CA ASP A 172 18.17 -8.29 -23.68
C ASP A 172 16.84 -7.99 -22.98
N VAL A 173 16.81 -8.03 -21.65
CA VAL A 173 15.62 -7.79 -20.82
C VAL A 173 15.92 -6.79 -19.72
N GLU A 174 14.92 -6.05 -19.32
CA GLU A 174 14.95 -5.26 -18.09
C GLU A 174 14.44 -6.13 -16.93
N ILE A 175 15.16 -6.12 -15.81
CA ILE A 175 14.88 -7.03 -14.70
C ILE A 175 14.39 -6.20 -13.52
N PHE A 176 13.18 -6.49 -13.05
CA PHE A 176 12.57 -5.90 -11.87
C PHE A 176 12.55 -6.93 -10.76
N VAL A 177 12.95 -6.52 -9.55
CA VAL A 177 12.91 -7.36 -8.35
C VAL A 177 12.12 -6.62 -7.28
N ASP A 178 11.05 -7.25 -6.82
CA ASP A 178 10.10 -6.70 -5.88
C ASP A 178 9.99 -7.59 -4.64
N GLY A 179 9.67 -7.01 -3.48
CA GLY A 179 9.51 -7.75 -2.21
C GLY A 179 10.80 -8.08 -1.49
N ILE A 180 11.96 -7.50 -1.86
CA ILE A 180 13.25 -7.76 -1.20
C ILE A 180 13.69 -6.60 -0.31
N ASP A 181 14.34 -6.94 0.80
CA ASP A 181 15.01 -5.98 1.67
C ASP A 181 16.38 -5.56 1.11
N GLU A 182 16.89 -4.41 1.54
CA GLU A 182 18.23 -3.92 1.16
C GLU A 182 19.36 -4.92 1.50
N SER A 183 19.18 -5.74 2.55
CA SER A 183 20.13 -6.79 2.95
C SER A 183 20.30 -7.87 1.88
N ASP A 184 19.26 -8.16 1.09
CA ASP A 184 19.24 -9.23 0.11
C ASP A 184 19.69 -8.79 -1.29
N VAL A 185 19.76 -7.49 -1.52
CA VAL A 185 20.18 -6.87 -2.80
C VAL A 185 21.50 -7.44 -3.32
N HIS A 186 22.46 -7.72 -2.42
CA HIS A 186 23.76 -8.28 -2.82
C HIS A 186 23.66 -9.67 -3.47
N THR A 187 22.66 -10.48 -3.09
CA THR A 187 22.41 -11.80 -3.67
C THR A 187 21.95 -11.67 -5.12
N PHE A 188 20.98 -10.79 -5.38
CA PHE A 188 20.48 -10.51 -6.73
C PHE A 188 21.54 -9.83 -7.60
N THR A 189 22.35 -8.93 -7.02
CA THR A 189 23.50 -8.32 -7.71
C THR A 189 24.48 -9.38 -8.22
N ARG A 190 24.75 -10.42 -7.45
CA ARG A 190 25.63 -11.54 -7.85
C ARG A 190 24.99 -12.39 -8.96
N ILE A 191 23.69 -12.66 -8.87
CA ILE A 191 22.96 -13.47 -9.85
C ILE A 191 22.90 -12.78 -11.19
N PHE A 192 22.53 -11.49 -11.21
CA PHE A 192 22.35 -10.73 -12.44
C PHE A 192 23.64 -10.09 -12.97
N GLY A 193 24.68 -10.00 -12.14
CA GLY A 193 25.96 -9.41 -12.52
C GLY A 193 25.87 -7.89 -12.76
N ALA A 194 24.97 -7.19 -12.10
CA ALA A 194 24.74 -5.76 -12.22
C ALA A 194 24.35 -5.15 -10.86
N LYS A 195 24.68 -3.88 -10.67
CA LYS A 195 24.17 -3.12 -9.52
C LYS A 195 22.74 -2.67 -9.78
N PRO A 196 21.85 -2.76 -8.81
CA PRO A 196 20.50 -2.25 -8.96
C PRO A 196 20.46 -0.73 -8.84
N HIS A 197 19.38 -0.18 -9.32
CA HIS A 197 18.89 1.14 -8.97
C HIS A 197 17.40 1.03 -8.60
N HIS A 198 16.92 1.92 -7.75
CA HIS A 198 15.49 1.95 -7.45
C HIS A 198 14.71 2.30 -8.71
N MET A 199 13.55 1.69 -8.85
CA MET A 199 12.66 1.96 -9.96
C MET A 199 12.33 3.46 -9.98
N THR A 200 12.90 4.17 -10.95
CA THR A 200 12.52 5.56 -11.18
C THR A 200 11.33 5.50 -12.12
N VAL A 201 10.13 5.69 -11.58
CA VAL A 201 8.93 5.80 -12.40
C VAL A 201 9.14 6.98 -13.34
N ALA A 202 9.58 6.70 -14.55
CA ALA A 202 9.61 7.67 -15.64
C ALA A 202 8.17 7.95 -16.08
N THR A 203 7.41 8.55 -15.17
CA THR A 203 6.20 9.23 -15.58
C THR A 203 6.63 10.37 -16.47
N THR A 204 6.01 10.48 -17.63
CA THR A 204 6.17 11.57 -18.61
C THR A 204 5.87 12.97 -18.04
N GLN A 205 5.72 13.06 -16.72
CA GLN A 205 5.60 14.30 -15.95
C GLN A 205 6.81 14.37 -15.00
N SER A 206 7.77 15.18 -15.46
CA SER A 206 8.96 15.58 -14.73
C SER A 206 8.66 15.88 -13.24
N HIS A 207 9.57 15.41 -12.38
CA HIS A 207 9.69 15.81 -10.97
C HIS A 207 8.41 15.72 -10.12
N ARG A 208 7.75 14.57 -10.04
CA ARG A 208 6.90 14.33 -8.87
C ARG A 208 7.82 14.10 -7.67
N SER A 209 8.07 15.18 -6.94
CA SER A 209 8.73 15.11 -5.64
C SER A 209 7.92 14.19 -4.72
N TRP A 210 8.57 13.61 -3.71
CA TRP A 210 7.90 12.87 -2.62
C TRP A 210 6.62 13.57 -2.13
N THR A 211 6.63 14.90 -2.09
CA THR A 211 5.47 15.74 -1.73
C THR A 211 4.31 15.63 -2.73
N ALA A 212 4.55 15.33 -3.99
CA ALA A 212 3.48 15.16 -4.99
C ALA A 212 2.83 13.77 -4.92
N LEU A 213 3.57 12.74 -4.50
CA LEU A 213 3.08 11.37 -4.33
C LEU A 213 2.35 11.18 -3.00
N TYR A 214 2.95 11.66 -1.92
CA TYR A 214 2.45 11.44 -0.56
C TYR A 214 1.93 12.71 0.11
N GLY A 215 2.28 13.89 -0.39
CA GLY A 215 1.98 15.17 0.24
C GLY A 215 0.50 15.41 0.47
N VAL A 216 -0.35 15.04 -0.48
CA VAL A 216 -1.81 15.20 -0.35
C VAL A 216 -2.36 14.35 0.81
N TRP A 217 -1.87 13.13 0.96
CA TRP A 217 -2.32 12.21 2.02
C TRP A 217 -1.77 12.60 3.39
N VAL A 218 -0.51 13.01 3.43
CA VAL A 218 0.09 13.56 4.65
C VAL A 218 -0.64 14.83 5.07
N LEU A 219 -0.93 15.73 4.13
CA LEU A 219 -1.73 16.92 4.41
C LEU A 219 -3.15 16.60 4.89
N ALA A 220 -3.78 15.55 4.34
CA ALA A 220 -5.10 15.11 4.80
C ALA A 220 -5.05 14.60 6.25
N ILE A 221 -4.04 13.81 6.62
CA ILE A 221 -3.86 13.32 8.00
C ILE A 221 -3.52 14.48 8.94
N VAL A 222 -2.65 15.40 8.55
CA VAL A 222 -2.37 16.63 9.33
C VAL A 222 -3.63 17.47 9.46
N GLY A 223 -4.44 17.59 8.41
CA GLY A 223 -5.73 18.26 8.45
C GLY A 223 -6.70 17.66 9.47
N THR A 224 -6.79 16.32 9.55
CA THR A 224 -7.61 15.65 10.58
C THR A 224 -7.08 15.90 11.99
N ALA A 225 -5.76 15.95 12.18
CA ALA A 225 -5.15 16.32 13.47
C ALA A 225 -5.48 17.77 13.87
N ILE A 226 -5.43 18.72 12.93
CA ILE A 226 -5.83 20.12 13.16
C ILE A 226 -7.32 20.21 13.54
N LEU A 227 -8.18 19.48 12.83
CA LEU A 227 -9.61 19.40 13.17
C LEU A 227 -9.82 18.83 14.58
N MET A 228 -9.03 17.81 14.96
CA MET A 228 -9.09 17.25 16.31
C MET A 228 -8.66 18.26 17.38
N VAL A 229 -7.67 19.11 17.13
CA VAL A 229 -7.30 20.23 18.00
C VAL A 229 -8.45 21.24 18.11
N ALA A 230 -9.15 21.55 17.01
CA ALA A 230 -10.33 22.42 17.05
C ALA A 230 -11.47 21.80 17.88
N VAL A 231 -11.70 20.50 17.80
CA VAL A 231 -12.67 19.78 18.63
C VAL A 231 -12.27 19.81 20.11
N ALA A 232 -10.98 19.68 20.42
CA ALA A 232 -10.46 19.83 21.79
C ALA A 232 -10.71 21.27 22.35
N LEU A 233 -10.50 22.28 21.50
CA LEU A 233 -10.85 23.67 21.86
C LEU A 233 -12.36 23.82 22.14
N LEU A 234 -13.22 23.30 21.27
CA LEU A 234 -14.66 23.29 21.48
C LEU A 234 -15.05 22.57 22.77
N ALA A 235 -14.43 21.41 23.06
CA ALA A 235 -14.66 20.68 24.31
C ALA A 235 -14.34 21.56 25.54
N THR A 236 -13.25 22.34 25.51
CA THR A 236 -12.88 23.26 26.58
C THR A 236 -13.85 24.45 26.73
N LEU A 237 -14.33 25.01 25.60
CA LEU A 237 -15.29 26.12 25.60
C LEU A 237 -16.67 25.68 26.11
N VAL A 238 -17.07 24.46 25.83
CA VAL A 238 -18.35 23.86 26.22
C VAL A 238 -18.34 23.40 27.70
N SER A 239 -17.14 23.20 28.27
CA SER A 239 -16.97 22.83 29.68
C SER A 239 -17.50 23.92 30.62
N PRO A 240 -18.16 23.55 31.75
CA PRO A 240 -18.68 24.53 32.69
C PRO A 240 -17.57 25.45 33.23
N HIS A 241 -17.90 26.69 33.44
CA HIS A 241 -17.01 27.62 34.12
C HIS A 241 -16.86 27.18 35.59
N ALA A 242 -15.63 26.92 36.00
CA ALA A 242 -15.33 26.63 37.37
C ALA A 242 -14.73 27.88 38.01
N GLN A 243 -15.30 28.36 39.09
CA GLN A 243 -14.65 29.35 39.94
C GLN A 243 -13.51 28.63 40.69
N VAL A 244 -12.32 28.62 40.08
CA VAL A 244 -11.12 27.95 40.62
C VAL A 244 -10.26 28.95 41.42
N GLY A 245 -10.68 30.22 41.47
CA GLY A 245 -10.05 31.27 42.27
C GLY A 245 -10.06 30.90 43.76
N GLY A 246 -8.87 30.65 44.31
CA GLY A 246 -8.70 30.26 45.71
C GLY A 246 -8.36 28.78 45.94
N LEU A 247 -8.27 27.94 44.91
CA LEU A 247 -7.80 26.57 45.05
C LEU A 247 -6.27 26.48 45.01
N ASP A 248 -5.70 25.71 45.92
CA ASP A 248 -4.27 25.37 45.90
C ASP A 248 -3.87 24.69 44.61
N SER A 249 -2.61 24.91 44.15
CA SER A 249 -2.08 24.38 42.88
C SER A 249 -2.33 22.89 42.66
N PRO A 250 -2.17 21.97 43.64
CA PRO A 250 -2.40 20.55 43.45
C PRO A 250 -3.89 20.21 43.24
N LEU A 251 -4.79 20.89 43.94
CA LEU A 251 -6.24 20.71 43.79
C LEU A 251 -6.72 21.24 42.44
N ARG A 252 -6.18 22.36 42.00
CA ARG A 252 -6.44 22.94 40.68
C ARG A 252 -6.03 21.99 39.54
N ASN A 253 -4.83 21.44 39.59
CA ASN A 253 -4.35 20.50 38.59
C ASN A 253 -5.23 19.24 38.53
N ARG A 254 -5.60 18.69 39.66
CA ARG A 254 -6.49 17.52 39.74
C ARG A 254 -7.87 17.81 39.14
N TYR A 255 -8.41 19.01 39.40
CA TYR A 255 -9.68 19.45 38.83
C TYR A 255 -9.61 19.57 37.29
N VAL A 256 -8.57 20.22 36.77
CA VAL A 256 -8.32 20.34 35.31
C VAL A 256 -8.22 18.98 34.65
N TRP A 257 -7.45 18.09 35.24
CA TRP A 257 -7.32 16.69 34.74
C TRP A 257 -8.68 15.99 34.75
N GLY A 258 -9.44 16.08 35.83
CA GLY A 258 -10.78 15.48 35.95
C GLY A 258 -11.75 16.00 34.89
N MET A 259 -11.73 17.32 34.64
CA MET A 259 -12.59 17.94 33.63
C MET A 259 -12.19 17.55 32.21
N GLY A 260 -10.89 17.57 31.88
CA GLY A 260 -10.38 17.14 30.57
C GLY A 260 -10.65 15.67 30.29
N THR A 261 -10.46 14.80 31.29
CA THR A 261 -10.72 13.37 31.17
C THR A 261 -12.19 12.99 31.06
N SER A 262 -13.12 13.89 31.44
CA SER A 262 -14.57 13.63 31.34
C SER A 262 -15.06 13.38 29.90
N PHE A 263 -14.34 13.89 28.88
CA PHE A 263 -14.65 13.67 27.46
C PHE A 263 -14.04 12.37 26.91
N LEU A 264 -13.08 11.77 27.60
CA LEU A 264 -12.33 10.61 27.09
C LEU A 264 -13.20 9.38 26.78
N PRO A 265 -14.15 8.96 27.64
CA PRO A 265 -14.96 7.78 27.33
C PRO A 265 -15.75 7.96 26.04
N GLY A 266 -16.40 9.13 25.86
CA GLY A 266 -17.16 9.43 24.67
C GLY A 266 -16.29 9.55 23.42
N MET A 267 -15.11 10.18 23.53
CA MET A 267 -14.17 10.32 22.42
C MET A 267 -13.53 8.96 22.07
N GLY A 268 -13.15 8.15 23.05
CA GLY A 268 -12.61 6.80 22.83
C GLY A 268 -13.60 5.92 22.08
N ILE A 269 -14.87 5.90 22.50
CA ILE A 269 -15.93 5.17 21.78
C ILE A 269 -16.10 5.72 20.36
N ALA A 270 -16.10 7.03 20.17
CA ALA A 270 -16.23 7.65 18.86
C ALA A 270 -15.11 7.25 17.88
N ILE A 271 -13.85 7.25 18.36
CA ILE A 271 -12.69 6.84 17.57
C ILE A 271 -12.73 5.36 17.23
N VAL A 272 -13.06 4.49 18.20
CA VAL A 272 -13.19 3.05 17.94
C VAL A 272 -14.30 2.77 16.92
N LEU A 273 -15.47 3.42 17.05
CA LEU A 273 -16.54 3.29 16.06
C LEU A 273 -16.12 3.83 14.70
N GLY A 274 -15.39 4.94 14.63
CA GLY A 274 -14.84 5.49 13.39
C GLY A 274 -13.88 4.52 12.72
N ALA A 275 -12.97 3.90 13.48
CA ALA A 275 -12.05 2.88 12.99
C ALA A 275 -12.78 1.63 12.45
N VAL A 276 -13.82 1.16 13.16
CA VAL A 276 -14.65 0.02 12.71
C VAL A 276 -15.39 0.35 11.42
N ILE A 277 -15.97 1.54 11.31
CA ILE A 277 -16.65 2.00 10.09
C ILE A 277 -15.64 2.10 8.94
N ALA A 278 -14.46 2.68 9.20
CA ALA A 278 -13.40 2.77 8.20
C ALA A 278 -12.93 1.40 7.72
N TRP A 279 -12.73 0.47 8.64
CA TRP A 279 -12.37 -0.91 8.32
C TRP A 279 -13.42 -1.64 7.47
N TRP A 280 -14.69 -1.40 7.75
CA TRP A 280 -15.79 -2.07 7.04
C TRP A 280 -16.10 -1.45 5.67
N GLN A 281 -16.02 -0.12 5.56
CA GLN A 281 -16.46 0.61 4.36
C GLN A 281 -15.34 0.93 3.37
N PHE A 282 -14.09 0.99 3.83
CA PHE A 282 -12.99 1.46 3.01
C PHE A 282 -11.95 0.36 2.78
N TYR A 283 -11.32 0.42 1.61
CA TYR A 283 -10.17 -0.42 1.31
C TYR A 283 -8.95 0.05 2.11
N ILE A 284 -8.48 -0.74 3.05
CA ILE A 284 -7.31 -0.47 3.89
C ILE A 284 -6.40 -1.69 3.84
N ASN A 285 -5.19 -1.51 3.33
CA ASN A 285 -4.20 -2.58 3.19
C ASN A 285 -3.50 -2.90 4.51
N ASN A 286 -3.23 -1.87 5.34
CA ASN A 286 -2.49 -2.02 6.59
C ASN A 286 -3.32 -1.53 7.80
N TYR A 287 -3.93 -2.47 8.52
CA TYR A 287 -4.76 -2.19 9.70
C TYR A 287 -3.96 -1.61 10.86
N PHE A 288 -2.69 -2.01 11.02
CA PHE A 288 -1.83 -1.46 12.07
C PHE A 288 -1.62 0.05 11.89
N ARG A 289 -1.48 0.51 10.63
CA ARG A 289 -1.38 1.92 10.29
C ARG A 289 -2.66 2.69 10.63
N LEU A 290 -3.84 2.11 10.39
CA LEU A 290 -5.12 2.69 10.81
C LEU A 290 -5.15 2.87 12.34
N ILE A 291 -4.82 1.83 13.10
CA ILE A 291 -4.82 1.87 14.57
C ILE A 291 -3.85 2.95 15.09
N LEU A 292 -2.65 3.07 14.49
CA LEU A 292 -1.68 4.09 14.88
C LEU A 292 -2.20 5.52 14.65
N VAL A 293 -2.85 5.77 13.51
CA VAL A 293 -3.41 7.10 13.20
C VAL A 293 -4.54 7.43 14.16
N GLU A 294 -5.46 6.51 14.41
CA GLU A 294 -6.58 6.72 15.32
C GLU A 294 -6.13 6.90 16.77
N ALA A 295 -5.15 6.13 17.23
CA ALA A 295 -4.52 6.31 18.54
C ALA A 295 -3.79 7.67 18.63
N GLY A 296 -3.13 8.09 17.56
CA GLY A 296 -2.50 9.40 17.45
C GLY A 296 -3.51 10.54 17.56
N LEU A 297 -4.66 10.45 16.88
CA LEU A 297 -5.75 11.44 16.98
C LEU A 297 -6.30 11.53 18.40
N LEU A 298 -6.48 10.40 19.10
CA LEU A 298 -6.87 10.40 20.51
C LEU A 298 -5.82 11.09 21.38
N GLY A 299 -4.54 10.81 21.16
CA GLY A 299 -3.43 11.46 21.86
C GLY A 299 -3.43 12.98 21.64
N VAL A 300 -3.62 13.43 20.39
CA VAL A 300 -3.74 14.86 20.05
C VAL A 300 -4.92 15.52 20.79
N PHE A 301 -6.08 14.86 20.82
CA PHE A 301 -7.25 15.36 21.54
C PHE A 301 -6.97 15.53 23.04
N ILE A 302 -6.37 14.53 23.68
CA ILE A 302 -6.03 14.57 25.10
C ILE A 302 -5.09 15.72 25.40
N LEU A 303 -3.97 15.80 24.67
CA LEU A 303 -2.95 16.83 24.87
C LEU A 303 -3.52 18.23 24.63
N ALA A 304 -4.24 18.44 23.53
CA ALA A 304 -4.83 19.73 23.20
C ALA A 304 -5.87 20.17 24.26
N THR A 305 -6.74 19.24 24.70
CA THR A 305 -7.72 19.53 25.73
C THR A 305 -7.04 19.97 27.04
N GLN A 306 -6.00 19.29 27.47
CA GLN A 306 -5.26 19.66 28.68
C GLN A 306 -4.59 21.04 28.56
N VAL A 307 -3.93 21.30 27.40
CA VAL A 307 -3.29 22.60 27.15
C VAL A 307 -4.33 23.73 27.18
N PHE A 308 -5.45 23.57 26.46
CA PHE A 308 -6.49 24.62 26.43
C PHE A 308 -7.17 24.84 27.76
N MET A 309 -7.38 23.79 28.56
CA MET A 309 -7.91 23.93 29.94
C MET A 309 -6.94 24.74 30.82
N HIS A 310 -5.63 24.44 30.76
CA HIS A 310 -4.63 25.20 31.49
C HIS A 310 -4.54 26.67 31.04
N LEU A 311 -4.60 26.95 29.75
CA LEU A 311 -4.58 28.32 29.22
C LEU A 311 -5.81 29.11 29.62
N ARG A 312 -6.98 28.47 29.63
CA ARG A 312 -8.23 29.09 30.05
C ARG A 312 -8.17 29.54 31.52
N LEU A 313 -7.69 28.68 32.40
CA LEU A 313 -7.57 29.00 33.81
C LEU A 313 -6.59 30.15 34.09
N ARG A 314 -5.47 30.21 33.36
CA ARG A 314 -4.54 31.34 33.49
C ARG A 314 -5.15 32.69 33.10
N LYS A 315 -6.10 32.72 32.17
CA LYS A 315 -6.82 33.94 31.78
C LYS A 315 -7.87 34.39 32.79
N GLU A 316 -8.40 33.48 33.58
CA GLU A 316 -9.37 33.78 34.61
C GLU A 316 -8.70 34.30 35.92
N GLU A 317 -7.35 34.18 36.04
CA GLU A 317 -6.52 34.70 37.16
C GLU A 317 -6.00 36.11 36.90
N GLN A 318 -6.10 36.66 35.68
CA GLN A 318 -5.72 38.03 35.31
C GLN A 318 -6.91 38.98 35.32
#